data_18603549e6c71d9c757c1e355e1460f7
#
_entry.id   18603549e6c71d9c757c1e355e1460f7
#
_cell.length_a   1.000
_cell.length_b   1.000
_cell.length_c   1.000
_cell.angle_alpha   90.00
_cell.angle_beta   90.00
_cell.angle_gamma   90.00
#
_symmetry.space_group_name_H-M   'P 1'
#
loop_
_entity.id
_entity.type
_entity.pdbx_description
1 polymer ?
#
loop_
_entity_poly.entity_id
_entity_poly.type
_entity_poly.pdbx_seq_one_letter_code
_entity_poly.pdbx_strand_id
1 'polypeptide(L)'
;MNYMVDQEDGGGMGFNVGSTWKPINMVAWMQKGHSINESLVTSTVYDTSKFNCNGYGFVGPWRVQNSGGGTTSPESPLQGLIKSHNTTQASMASNIGLCAIADAAKEMGIVDWLWEQKAASANSFQPPMTIGTVQASPLTMANVYATMGANGVECTPIAITKVTDRSGSKVKVPSANCHQAIDPDIAQTVSYALNQGVVQPGGEASTTQLDN
;
A
#
# COMPACT_ATOMS: atom_id res chain seq x y z
N MET A 1 18.89 16.45 -7.91
CA MET A 1 18.02 15.56 -7.08
C MET A 1 17.15 14.77 -8.03
N ASN A 2 17.11 13.45 -7.88
CA ASN A 2 16.24 12.57 -8.68
C ASN A 2 14.94 12.33 -7.91
N TYR A 3 13.81 12.86 -8.38
CA TYR A 3 12.51 12.72 -7.69
C TYR A 3 11.85 11.33 -7.85
N MET A 4 12.46 10.43 -8.63
CA MET A 4 11.90 9.11 -8.91
C MET A 4 12.35 8.02 -7.92
N VAL A 5 13.41 8.27 -7.17
CA VAL A 5 14.06 7.31 -6.26
C VAL A 5 14.08 7.83 -4.83
N ASP A 6 14.34 6.95 -3.87
CA ASP A 6 14.43 7.28 -2.45
C ASP A 6 15.70 8.09 -2.12
N GLN A 7 15.73 8.66 -0.93
CA GLN A 7 16.79 9.57 -0.51
C GLN A 7 18.17 8.90 -0.49
N GLU A 8 18.25 7.63 -0.11
CA GLU A 8 19.49 6.84 -0.12
C GLU A 8 20.05 6.62 -1.52
N ASP A 9 19.20 6.65 -2.55
CA ASP A 9 19.59 6.56 -3.97
C ASP A 9 19.79 7.94 -4.62
N GLY A 10 19.94 8.99 -3.81
CA GLY A 10 20.14 10.35 -4.28
C GLY A 10 18.84 11.11 -4.64
N GLY A 11 17.70 10.57 -4.22
CA GLY A 11 16.39 11.18 -4.39
C GLY A 11 15.99 12.12 -3.26
N GLY A 12 14.69 12.33 -3.12
CA GLY A 12 14.05 13.13 -2.08
C GLY A 12 13.30 12.26 -1.07
N MET A 13 12.51 12.91 -0.21
CA MET A 13 11.65 12.23 0.78
C MET A 13 10.41 11.55 0.14
N GLY A 14 10.25 11.59 -1.18
CA GLY A 14 9.08 11.08 -1.88
C GLY A 14 7.89 12.03 -1.89
N PHE A 15 6.74 11.50 -2.23
CA PHE A 15 5.46 12.22 -2.33
C PHE A 15 4.39 11.48 -1.53
N ASN A 16 3.40 12.21 -1.04
CA ASN A 16 2.21 11.56 -0.46
C ASN A 16 1.58 10.63 -1.49
N VAL A 17 1.52 9.34 -1.15
CA VAL A 17 1.10 8.30 -2.11
C VAL A 17 -0.41 8.30 -2.35
N GLY A 18 -1.19 8.92 -1.47
CA GLY A 18 -2.64 9.01 -1.60
C GLY A 18 -3.29 7.64 -1.72
N SER A 19 -4.34 7.56 -2.51
CA SER A 19 -5.13 6.33 -2.67
C SER A 19 -4.38 5.14 -3.28
N THR A 20 -3.18 5.33 -3.81
CA THR A 20 -2.31 4.21 -4.23
C THR A 20 -1.83 3.36 -3.04
N TRP A 21 -1.99 3.82 -1.82
CA TRP A 21 -1.75 3.05 -0.60
C TRP A 21 -2.80 1.96 -0.34
N LYS A 22 -4.04 2.15 -0.76
CA LYS A 22 -5.19 1.31 -0.38
C LYS A 22 -5.06 -0.19 -0.68
N PRO A 23 -4.42 -0.63 -1.77
CA PRO A 23 -4.15 -2.05 -2.00
C PRO A 23 -3.29 -2.69 -0.90
N ILE A 24 -2.38 -1.93 -0.27
CA ILE A 24 -1.57 -2.41 0.86
C ILE A 24 -2.45 -2.75 2.07
N ASN A 25 -3.45 -1.90 2.35
CA ASN A 25 -4.43 -2.20 3.41
C ASN A 25 -5.19 -3.51 3.13
N MET A 26 -5.51 -3.76 1.86
CA MET A 26 -6.20 -5.00 1.45
C MET A 26 -5.30 -6.22 1.60
N VAL A 27 -4.00 -6.12 1.27
CA VAL A 27 -3.03 -7.18 1.57
C VAL A 27 -3.01 -7.49 3.07
N ALA A 28 -2.84 -6.47 3.91
CA ALA A 28 -2.83 -6.63 5.37
C ALA A 28 -4.13 -7.24 5.90
N TRP A 29 -5.28 -6.83 5.35
CA TRP A 29 -6.59 -7.36 5.68
C TRP A 29 -6.67 -8.86 5.44
N MET A 30 -6.25 -9.31 4.26
CA MET A 30 -6.25 -10.72 3.88
C MET A 30 -5.20 -11.53 4.66
N GLN A 31 -4.02 -10.99 4.95
CA GLN A 31 -3.01 -11.62 5.82
C GLN A 31 -3.53 -11.87 7.24
N LYS A 32 -4.52 -11.09 7.70
CA LYS A 32 -5.23 -11.32 8.96
C LYS A 32 -6.38 -12.33 8.85
N GLY A 33 -6.55 -12.98 7.70
CA GLY A 33 -7.54 -14.03 7.47
C GLY A 33 -8.93 -13.53 7.07
N HIS A 34 -9.07 -12.27 6.73
CA HIS A 34 -10.34 -11.66 6.33
C HIS A 34 -10.60 -11.76 4.83
N SER A 35 -11.86 -11.83 4.45
CA SER A 35 -12.30 -11.84 3.05
C SER A 35 -12.50 -10.43 2.50
N ILE A 36 -12.21 -10.24 1.19
CA ILE A 36 -12.52 -9.01 0.47
C ILE A 36 -14.03 -8.75 0.32
N ASN A 37 -14.85 -9.77 0.55
CA ASN A 37 -16.32 -9.71 0.45
C ASN A 37 -17.03 -9.57 1.81
N GLU A 38 -16.29 -9.46 2.91
CA GLU A 38 -16.90 -9.21 4.22
C GLU A 38 -17.71 -7.91 4.23
N SER A 39 -18.85 -7.94 4.91
CA SER A 39 -19.68 -6.75 5.09
C SER A 39 -19.16 -5.93 6.26
N LEU A 40 -18.63 -4.74 5.99
CA LEU A 40 -18.09 -3.84 7.00
C LEU A 40 -19.07 -2.72 7.32
N VAL A 41 -19.27 -2.46 8.60
CA VAL A 41 -19.90 -1.22 9.05
C VAL A 41 -18.86 -0.10 8.95
N THR A 42 -19.10 0.88 8.10
CA THR A 42 -18.24 2.04 7.91
C THR A 42 -18.82 3.28 8.60
N SER A 43 -17.96 4.21 8.96
CA SER A 43 -18.31 5.45 9.66
C SER A 43 -17.49 6.63 9.12
N THR A 44 -17.96 7.84 9.38
CA THR A 44 -17.18 9.07 9.15
C THR A 44 -16.40 9.50 10.39
N VAL A 45 -16.54 8.79 11.51
CA VAL A 45 -15.83 9.08 12.78
C VAL A 45 -15.37 7.76 13.39
N TYR A 46 -14.10 7.66 13.69
CA TYR A 46 -13.48 6.49 14.30
C TYR A 46 -12.80 6.87 15.62
N ASP A 47 -12.89 5.98 16.60
CA ASP A 47 -12.07 6.03 17.81
C ASP A 47 -10.63 5.63 17.46
N THR A 48 -9.70 6.55 17.67
CA THR A 48 -8.31 6.36 17.29
C THR A 48 -7.57 5.34 18.15
N SER A 49 -8.10 4.94 19.30
CA SER A 49 -7.54 3.86 20.12
C SER A 49 -7.49 2.51 19.41
N LYS A 50 -8.36 2.31 18.42
CA LYS A 50 -8.41 1.08 17.60
C LYS A 50 -7.29 1.00 16.55
N PHE A 51 -6.65 2.12 16.22
CA PHE A 51 -5.56 2.19 15.23
C PHE A 51 -4.18 2.00 15.85
N ASN A 52 -4.11 1.34 16.99
CA ASN A 52 -2.90 1.16 17.76
C ASN A 52 -1.80 0.42 16.98
N CYS A 53 -0.56 0.91 17.15
CA CYS A 53 0.64 0.20 16.73
C CYS A 53 1.74 0.41 17.77
N ASN A 54 2.15 -0.65 18.49
CA ASN A 54 3.25 -0.65 19.48
C ASN A 54 3.13 0.41 20.58
N GLY A 55 1.92 0.64 21.09
CA GLY A 55 1.69 1.60 22.18
C GLY A 55 1.60 3.07 21.74
N TYR A 56 1.76 3.36 20.47
CA TYR A 56 1.45 4.69 19.91
C TYR A 56 -0.08 4.79 19.76
N GLY A 57 -0.73 5.34 20.75
CA GLY A 57 -2.15 5.63 20.74
C GLY A 57 -2.39 7.10 20.36
N PHE A 58 -3.45 7.34 19.63
CA PHE A 58 -3.92 8.70 19.34
C PHE A 58 -5.03 9.07 20.32
N VAL A 59 -5.11 10.35 20.62
CA VAL A 59 -6.15 10.89 21.49
C VAL A 59 -7.17 11.63 20.63
N GLY A 60 -8.44 11.26 20.75
CA GLY A 60 -9.55 11.91 20.07
C GLY A 60 -10.06 11.16 18.84
N PRO A 61 -11.17 11.60 18.26
CA PRO A 61 -11.76 10.96 17.09
C PRO A 61 -11.05 11.35 15.80
N TRP A 62 -10.80 10.37 14.92
CA TRP A 62 -10.44 10.63 13.53
C TRP A 62 -11.69 10.78 12.67
N ARG A 63 -11.79 11.90 11.96
CA ARG A 63 -12.87 12.17 11.00
C ARG A 63 -12.37 11.91 9.59
N VAL A 64 -13.10 11.05 8.85
CA VAL A 64 -12.77 10.65 7.49
C VAL A 64 -14.04 10.62 6.64
N GLN A 65 -13.92 11.02 5.37
CA GLN A 65 -15.03 11.00 4.41
C GLN A 65 -14.55 10.45 3.07
N ASN A 66 -15.48 9.91 2.29
CA ASN A 66 -15.24 9.56 0.90
C ASN A 66 -15.13 10.83 0.03
N SER A 67 -14.55 10.71 -1.17
CA SER A 67 -14.65 11.75 -2.19
C SER A 67 -16.14 12.02 -2.47
N GLY A 68 -16.55 13.28 -2.44
CA GLY A 68 -17.96 13.64 -2.52
C GLY A 68 -18.69 13.68 -1.16
N GLY A 69 -18.00 13.32 -0.05
CA GLY A 69 -18.52 13.38 1.31
C GLY A 69 -19.22 12.08 1.77
N GLY A 70 -19.50 12.03 3.08
CA GLY A 70 -20.26 10.93 3.69
C GLY A 70 -19.53 9.59 3.76
N THR A 71 -20.31 8.53 3.86
CA THR A 71 -19.86 7.13 3.89
C THR A 71 -20.87 6.24 3.15
N THR A 72 -20.45 5.05 2.74
CA THR A 72 -21.32 3.95 2.27
C THR A 72 -21.26 2.85 3.31
N SER A 73 -22.39 2.45 3.89
CA SER A 73 -22.45 1.44 4.95
C SER A 73 -23.75 0.63 4.84
N PRO A 74 -23.71 -0.71 4.92
CA PRO A 74 -22.46 -1.50 4.95
C PRO A 74 -21.76 -1.54 3.59
N GLU A 75 -20.44 -1.80 3.58
CA GLU A 75 -19.66 -1.91 2.36
C GLU A 75 -18.58 -2.99 2.50
N SER A 76 -18.27 -3.71 1.41
CA SER A 76 -17.17 -4.67 1.42
C SER A 76 -15.82 -4.02 1.11
N PRO A 77 -14.68 -4.61 1.57
CA PRO A 77 -13.34 -4.19 1.17
C PRO A 77 -13.17 -4.09 -0.35
N LEU A 78 -13.72 -5.05 -1.10
CA LEU A 78 -13.71 -5.04 -2.57
C LEU A 78 -14.39 -3.79 -3.14
N GLN A 79 -15.62 -3.49 -2.71
CA GLN A 79 -16.34 -2.31 -3.19
C GLN A 79 -15.66 -1.00 -2.76
N GLY A 80 -15.14 -0.96 -1.54
CA GLY A 80 -14.37 0.17 -1.04
C GLY A 80 -13.07 0.42 -1.81
N LEU A 81 -12.42 -0.63 -2.33
CA LEU A 81 -11.24 -0.47 -3.18
C LEU A 81 -11.63 -0.02 -4.60
N ILE A 82 -12.63 -0.66 -5.20
CA ILE A 82 -13.14 -0.31 -6.55
C ILE A 82 -13.48 1.18 -6.66
N LYS A 83 -14.13 1.73 -5.62
CA LYS A 83 -14.57 3.14 -5.57
C LYS A 83 -13.62 4.05 -4.82
N SER A 84 -12.49 3.53 -4.40
CA SER A 84 -11.49 4.29 -3.62
C SER A 84 -12.08 4.96 -2.36
N HIS A 85 -13.00 4.30 -1.66
CA HIS A 85 -13.66 4.84 -0.47
C HIS A 85 -12.73 4.86 0.75
N ASN A 86 -12.54 6.03 1.33
CA ASN A 86 -11.68 6.23 2.50
C ASN A 86 -12.27 5.61 3.77
N THR A 87 -13.60 5.65 3.93
CA THR A 87 -14.30 5.15 5.13
C THR A 87 -14.18 3.64 5.26
N THR A 88 -14.12 2.89 4.15
CA THR A 88 -13.89 1.45 4.14
C THR A 88 -12.46 1.12 4.57
N GLN A 89 -11.46 1.89 4.08
CA GLN A 89 -10.07 1.73 4.51
C GLN A 89 -9.91 1.97 6.01
N ALA A 90 -10.58 3.01 6.54
CA ALA A 90 -10.60 3.29 7.97
C ALA A 90 -11.25 2.16 8.77
N SER A 91 -12.35 1.58 8.27
CA SER A 91 -13.01 0.43 8.90
C SER A 91 -12.08 -0.79 8.94
N MET A 92 -11.45 -1.16 7.83
CA MET A 92 -10.48 -2.25 7.78
C MET A 92 -9.37 -2.02 8.80
N ALA A 93 -8.71 -0.86 8.76
CA ALA A 93 -7.61 -0.53 9.65
C ALA A 93 -7.99 -0.52 11.13
N SER A 94 -9.21 -0.09 11.48
CA SER A 94 -9.70 -0.11 12.87
C SER A 94 -9.91 -1.52 13.42
N ASN A 95 -10.05 -2.53 12.54
CA ASN A 95 -10.19 -3.93 12.94
C ASN A 95 -8.84 -4.66 13.03
N ILE A 96 -7.88 -4.35 12.14
CA ILE A 96 -6.60 -5.07 12.10
C ILE A 96 -5.43 -4.30 12.72
N GLY A 97 -5.58 -3.00 12.98
CA GLY A 97 -4.55 -2.12 13.52
C GLY A 97 -3.53 -1.65 12.47
N LEU A 98 -2.84 -0.53 12.75
CA LEU A 98 -1.88 0.07 11.83
C LEU A 98 -0.59 -0.76 11.69
N CYS A 99 -0.20 -1.52 12.73
CA CYS A 99 0.98 -2.39 12.64
C CYS A 99 0.85 -3.40 11.50
N ALA A 100 -0.30 -4.05 11.36
CA ALA A 100 -0.51 -5.03 10.31
C ALA A 100 -0.33 -4.42 8.91
N ILE A 101 -0.84 -3.19 8.71
CA ILE A 101 -0.70 -2.47 7.44
C ILE A 101 0.75 -2.07 7.19
N ALA A 102 1.44 -1.60 8.22
CA ALA A 102 2.84 -1.23 8.13
C ALA A 102 3.74 -2.45 7.84
N ASP A 103 3.47 -3.59 8.47
CA ASP A 103 4.21 -4.84 8.23
C ASP A 103 4.02 -5.30 6.78
N ALA A 104 2.79 -5.29 6.25
CA ALA A 104 2.52 -5.59 4.84
C ALA A 104 3.24 -4.63 3.88
N ALA A 105 3.27 -3.33 4.18
CA ALA A 105 4.00 -2.34 3.41
C ALA A 105 5.50 -2.64 3.37
N LYS A 106 6.08 -3.01 4.52
CA LYS A 106 7.49 -3.37 4.64
C LYS A 106 7.84 -4.61 3.82
N GLU A 107 7.02 -5.66 3.89
CA GLU A 107 7.21 -6.89 3.12
C GLU A 107 7.21 -6.62 1.61
N MET A 108 6.48 -5.62 1.15
CA MET A 108 6.43 -5.21 -0.26
C MET A 108 7.48 -4.15 -0.65
N GLY A 109 8.51 -3.93 0.18
CA GLY A 109 9.64 -3.08 -0.15
C GLY A 109 9.47 -1.58 0.19
N ILE A 110 8.45 -1.20 0.95
CA ILE A 110 8.41 0.14 1.56
C ILE A 110 9.29 0.11 2.80
N VAL A 111 10.55 0.50 2.58
CA VAL A 111 11.61 0.34 3.60
C VAL A 111 11.75 1.52 4.56
N ASP A 112 12.37 1.21 5.63
CA ASP A 112 13.11 1.85 6.71
C ASP A 112 12.71 3.23 7.22
N TRP A 113 12.51 4.24 6.40
CA TRP A 113 12.16 5.57 6.94
C TRP A 113 10.80 5.58 7.66
N LEU A 114 9.83 4.76 7.23
CA LEU A 114 8.59 4.52 7.97
C LEU A 114 8.88 3.88 9.34
N TRP A 115 9.90 3.02 9.41
CA TRP A 115 10.28 2.30 10.61
C TRP A 115 11.25 3.06 11.48
N GLU A 116 12.16 3.85 10.91
CA GLU A 116 13.05 4.76 11.64
C GLU A 116 12.27 5.93 12.26
N GLN A 117 11.27 6.46 11.57
CA GLN A 117 10.34 7.43 12.11
C GLN A 117 9.43 6.85 13.19
N LYS A 118 9.22 5.53 13.22
CA LYS A 118 8.55 4.80 14.31
C LYS A 118 9.24 5.02 15.67
N ALA A 119 10.56 5.20 15.66
CA ALA A 119 11.34 5.51 16.86
C ALA A 119 11.43 7.02 17.15
N ALA A 120 11.24 7.88 16.14
CA ALA A 120 11.56 9.31 16.23
C ALA A 120 10.34 10.24 16.30
N SER A 121 9.17 9.87 15.78
CA SER A 121 7.96 10.69 15.92
C SER A 121 6.67 9.87 15.86
N ALA A 122 5.76 10.16 16.79
CA ALA A 122 4.40 9.60 16.82
C ALA A 122 3.55 9.96 15.58
N ASN A 123 4.08 10.74 14.63
CA ASN A 123 3.32 11.31 13.53
C ASN A 123 3.21 10.42 12.29
N SER A 124 4.09 9.41 12.13
CA SER A 124 4.13 8.58 10.91
C SER A 124 3.11 7.44 10.94
N PHE A 125 2.77 6.94 12.13
CA PHE A 125 1.78 5.88 12.33
C PHE A 125 0.44 6.46 12.80
N GLN A 126 -0.15 7.33 12.00
CA GLN A 126 -1.46 7.90 12.29
C GLN A 126 -2.55 7.25 11.43
N PRO A 127 -3.81 7.21 11.88
CA PRO A 127 -4.92 6.66 11.10
C PRO A 127 -4.97 7.15 9.65
N PRO A 128 -4.66 8.42 9.30
CA PRO A 128 -4.60 8.89 7.92
C PRO A 128 -3.60 8.16 7.01
N MET A 129 -2.61 7.42 7.54
CA MET A 129 -1.73 6.59 6.71
C MET A 129 -2.52 5.62 5.84
N THR A 130 -3.67 5.14 6.32
CA THR A 130 -4.54 4.19 5.61
C THR A 130 -5.16 4.77 4.33
N ILE A 131 -5.11 6.07 4.16
CA ILE A 131 -5.56 6.79 2.96
C ILE A 131 -4.40 7.48 2.24
N GLY A 132 -3.14 7.15 2.60
CA GLY A 132 -1.93 7.51 1.86
C GLY A 132 -1.31 8.86 2.22
N THR A 133 -1.38 9.28 3.48
CA THR A 133 -0.56 10.42 3.95
C THR A 133 0.93 10.06 4.11
N VAL A 134 1.28 8.82 3.83
CA VAL A 134 2.66 8.32 3.77
C VAL A 134 3.37 8.88 2.54
N GLN A 135 4.65 9.16 2.67
CA GLN A 135 5.51 9.56 1.54
C GLN A 135 6.32 8.35 1.07
N ALA A 136 6.41 8.16 -0.23
CA ALA A 136 7.28 7.19 -0.86
C ALA A 136 7.73 7.70 -2.23
N SER A 137 8.84 7.17 -2.75
CA SER A 137 9.26 7.48 -4.11
C SER A 137 8.36 6.80 -5.14
N PRO A 138 8.26 7.35 -6.36
CA PRO A 138 7.56 6.67 -7.45
C PRO A 138 8.11 5.27 -7.75
N LEU A 139 9.42 5.05 -7.65
CA LEU A 139 10.04 3.75 -7.84
C LEU A 139 9.61 2.75 -6.78
N THR A 140 9.59 3.16 -5.50
CA THR A 140 9.13 2.30 -4.40
C THR A 140 7.68 1.90 -4.59
N MET A 141 6.79 2.85 -4.93
CA MET A 141 5.39 2.52 -5.20
C MET A 141 5.20 1.63 -6.44
N ALA A 142 6.00 1.84 -7.50
CA ALA A 142 5.99 0.95 -8.66
C ALA A 142 6.42 -0.48 -8.27
N ASN A 143 7.42 -0.63 -7.39
CA ASN A 143 7.87 -1.93 -6.89
C ASN A 143 6.80 -2.64 -6.06
N VAL A 144 6.05 -1.91 -5.22
CA VAL A 144 4.89 -2.44 -4.47
C VAL A 144 3.86 -3.06 -5.42
N TYR A 145 3.51 -2.34 -6.48
CA TYR A 145 2.56 -2.86 -7.48
C TYR A 145 3.15 -4.01 -8.31
N ALA A 146 4.45 -3.95 -8.62
CA ALA A 146 5.16 -5.05 -9.29
C ALA A 146 5.13 -6.32 -8.43
N THR A 147 5.29 -6.21 -7.10
CA THR A 147 5.18 -7.33 -6.16
C THR A 147 3.81 -7.99 -6.23
N MET A 148 2.73 -7.21 -6.25
CA MET A 148 1.37 -7.75 -6.42
C MET A 148 1.22 -8.45 -7.79
N GLY A 149 1.69 -7.82 -8.88
CA GLY A 149 1.63 -8.37 -10.24
C GLY A 149 2.53 -9.59 -10.46
N ALA A 150 3.56 -9.78 -9.63
CA ALA A 150 4.50 -10.91 -9.67
C ALA A 150 4.10 -12.06 -8.71
N ASN A 151 2.80 -12.26 -8.47
CA ASN A 151 2.30 -13.26 -7.51
C ASN A 151 2.93 -13.13 -6.11
N GLY A 152 3.16 -11.92 -5.67
CA GLY A 152 3.67 -11.63 -4.34
C GLY A 152 5.20 -11.74 -4.19
N VAL A 153 5.94 -11.89 -5.27
CA VAL A 153 7.40 -11.88 -5.24
C VAL A 153 7.91 -10.45 -5.28
N GLU A 154 8.56 -10.02 -4.22
CA GLU A 154 9.28 -8.75 -4.13
C GLU A 154 10.71 -8.92 -4.62
N CYS A 155 11.20 -7.96 -5.39
CA CYS A 155 12.60 -7.90 -5.83
C CYS A 155 13.14 -6.47 -5.67
N THR A 156 14.32 -6.34 -5.13
CA THR A 156 15.02 -5.05 -5.13
C THR A 156 15.23 -4.55 -6.56
N PRO A 157 14.77 -3.33 -6.90
CA PRO A 157 14.97 -2.77 -8.24
C PRO A 157 16.45 -2.68 -8.59
N ILE A 158 16.85 -3.20 -9.76
CA ILE A 158 18.23 -3.11 -10.29
C ILE A 158 18.21 -2.52 -11.69
N ALA A 159 19.08 -1.56 -11.95
CA ALA A 159 19.19 -0.91 -13.26
C ALA A 159 20.08 -1.70 -14.25
N ILE A 160 20.99 -2.53 -13.75
CA ILE A 160 22.00 -3.22 -14.55
C ILE A 160 21.94 -4.72 -14.27
N THR A 161 21.59 -5.50 -15.28
CA THR A 161 21.46 -6.96 -15.18
C THR A 161 22.68 -7.73 -15.66
N LYS A 162 23.56 -7.07 -16.44
CA LYS A 162 24.77 -7.70 -16.98
C LYS A 162 25.83 -6.65 -17.30
N VAL A 163 27.05 -6.91 -16.89
CA VAL A 163 28.25 -6.17 -17.28
C VAL A 163 29.31 -7.17 -17.80
N THR A 164 30.00 -6.81 -18.86
CA THR A 164 31.16 -7.55 -19.37
C THR A 164 32.35 -6.61 -19.49
N ASP A 165 33.54 -7.10 -19.19
CA ASP A 165 34.80 -6.37 -19.43
C ASP A 165 35.21 -6.40 -20.91
N ARG A 166 36.38 -5.80 -21.23
CA ARG A 166 36.88 -5.74 -22.60
C ARG A 166 37.27 -7.11 -23.16
N SER A 167 37.52 -8.10 -22.30
CA SER A 167 37.79 -9.48 -22.69
C SER A 167 36.54 -10.33 -22.91
N GLY A 168 35.33 -9.79 -22.64
CA GLY A 168 34.08 -10.50 -22.70
C GLY A 168 33.75 -11.25 -21.40
N SER A 169 34.57 -11.15 -20.38
CA SER A 169 34.32 -11.81 -19.09
C SER A 169 33.22 -11.09 -18.30
N LYS A 170 32.41 -11.87 -17.58
CA LYS A 170 31.30 -11.30 -16.74
C LYS A 170 31.87 -10.57 -15.55
N VAL A 171 31.40 -9.34 -15.32
CA VAL A 171 31.64 -8.57 -14.10
C VAL A 171 30.42 -8.75 -13.17
N LYS A 172 30.68 -8.84 -11.85
CA LYS A 172 29.61 -8.99 -10.85
C LYS A 172 28.73 -7.75 -10.83
N VAL A 173 27.43 -7.94 -10.91
CA VAL A 173 26.39 -6.91 -10.77
C VAL A 173 25.59 -7.13 -9.48
N PRO A 174 24.86 -6.10 -8.97
CA PRO A 174 23.95 -6.28 -7.84
C PRO A 174 22.93 -7.39 -8.09
N SER A 175 22.51 -8.08 -7.04
CA SER A 175 21.42 -9.06 -7.08
C SER A 175 20.09 -8.34 -6.79
N ALA A 176 19.04 -8.75 -7.47
CA ALA A 176 17.68 -8.28 -7.19
C ALA A 176 17.09 -8.87 -5.88
N ASN A 177 17.76 -9.85 -5.25
CA ASN A 177 17.38 -10.44 -3.96
C ASN A 177 15.87 -10.79 -3.84
N CYS A 178 15.30 -11.34 -4.91
CA CYS A 178 13.86 -11.66 -4.95
C CYS A 178 13.46 -12.66 -3.87
N HIS A 179 12.32 -12.43 -3.22
CA HIS A 179 11.74 -13.33 -2.22
C HIS A 179 10.22 -13.27 -2.24
N GLN A 180 9.56 -14.27 -1.68
CA GLN A 180 8.11 -14.28 -1.52
C GLN A 180 7.73 -13.35 -0.36
N ALA A 181 7.19 -12.17 -0.66
CA ALA A 181 6.80 -11.16 0.30
C ALA A 181 5.36 -11.35 0.79
N ILE A 182 4.45 -11.67 -0.11
CA ILE A 182 3.04 -11.94 0.22
C ILE A 182 2.59 -13.24 -0.44
N ASP A 183 1.60 -13.89 0.17
CA ASP A 183 1.04 -15.13 -0.37
C ASP A 183 0.53 -14.93 -1.81
N PRO A 184 0.80 -15.87 -2.75
CA PRO A 184 0.36 -15.77 -4.13
C PRO A 184 -1.15 -15.58 -4.29
N ASP A 185 -1.97 -16.25 -3.47
CA ASP A 185 -3.44 -16.13 -3.53
C ASP A 185 -3.90 -14.74 -3.10
N ILE A 186 -3.23 -14.14 -2.11
CA ILE A 186 -3.46 -12.75 -1.70
C ILE A 186 -3.09 -11.80 -2.85
N ALA A 187 -1.91 -11.97 -3.44
CA ALA A 187 -1.44 -11.13 -4.55
C ALA A 187 -2.40 -11.17 -5.75
N GLN A 188 -2.85 -12.36 -6.13
CA GLN A 188 -3.82 -12.56 -7.21
C GLN A 188 -5.18 -11.94 -6.87
N THR A 189 -5.66 -12.09 -5.64
CA THR A 189 -6.93 -11.52 -5.20
C THR A 189 -6.90 -10.00 -5.19
N VAL A 190 -5.80 -9.38 -4.75
CA VAL A 190 -5.63 -7.91 -4.79
C VAL A 190 -5.52 -7.43 -6.24
N SER A 191 -4.78 -8.13 -7.09
CA SER A 191 -4.70 -7.83 -8.53
C SER A 191 -6.08 -7.91 -9.21
N TYR A 192 -6.89 -8.91 -8.87
CA TYR A 192 -8.29 -9.00 -9.30
C TYR A 192 -9.09 -7.79 -8.83
N ALA A 193 -9.00 -7.41 -7.56
CA ALA A 193 -9.73 -6.29 -7.00
C ALA A 193 -9.36 -4.95 -7.67
N LEU A 194 -8.07 -4.74 -7.98
CA LEU A 194 -7.59 -3.59 -8.74
C LEU A 194 -8.15 -3.57 -10.18
N ASN A 195 -8.15 -4.72 -10.85
CA ASN A 195 -8.75 -4.84 -12.17
C ASN A 195 -10.24 -4.48 -12.16
N GLN A 196 -10.99 -4.88 -11.11
CA GLN A 196 -12.40 -4.50 -10.96
C GLN A 196 -12.60 -2.98 -10.89
N GLY A 197 -11.65 -2.24 -10.31
CA GLY A 197 -11.66 -0.77 -10.30
C GLY A 197 -11.56 -0.13 -11.70
N VAL A 198 -11.00 -0.86 -12.67
CA VAL A 198 -10.88 -0.43 -14.07
C VAL A 198 -12.11 -0.86 -14.88
N VAL A 199 -12.55 -2.13 -14.76
CA VAL A 199 -13.55 -2.71 -15.66
C VAL A 199 -14.99 -2.50 -15.21
N GLN A 200 -15.25 -2.28 -13.92
CA GLN A 200 -16.60 -2.08 -13.44
C GLN A 200 -17.10 -0.65 -13.70
N PRO A 201 -18.35 -0.49 -14.16
CA PRO A 201 -18.96 0.84 -14.28
C PRO A 201 -18.95 1.58 -12.93
N GLY A 202 -18.45 2.81 -12.92
CA GLY A 202 -18.32 3.63 -11.72
C GLY A 202 -17.16 3.23 -10.79
N GLY A 203 -16.26 2.35 -11.25
CA GLY A 203 -14.96 2.15 -10.63
C GLY A 203 -14.09 3.40 -10.77
N GLU A 204 -13.22 3.67 -9.80
CA GLU A 204 -12.40 4.89 -9.73
C GLU A 204 -11.54 5.08 -10.99
N ALA A 205 -11.07 4.00 -11.59
CA ALA A 205 -10.24 3.99 -12.80
C ALA A 205 -11.02 3.57 -14.06
N SER A 206 -12.35 3.51 -14.03
CA SER A 206 -13.16 3.02 -15.16
C SER A 206 -13.02 3.87 -16.43
N THR A 207 -12.64 5.14 -16.30
CA THR A 207 -12.39 6.04 -17.45
C THR A 207 -10.99 5.86 -18.06
N THR A 208 -10.13 5.04 -17.47
CA THR A 208 -8.77 4.77 -17.97
C THR A 208 -8.68 3.46 -18.75
N GLN A 209 -9.80 2.75 -18.92
CA GLN A 209 -9.85 1.53 -19.70
C GLN A 209 -9.45 1.83 -21.15
N LEU A 210 -8.47 1.06 -21.65
CA LEU A 210 -8.06 1.16 -23.05
C LEU A 210 -9.13 0.49 -23.92
N ASP A 211 -9.53 1.15 -25.00
CA ASP A 211 -10.34 0.54 -26.05
C ASP A 211 -9.48 -0.56 -26.72
N ASN A 212 -9.96 -1.80 -26.70
CA ASN A 212 -9.33 -2.94 -27.40
C ASN A 212 -9.84 -3.03 -28.83
#